data_2838986317d9d99ec0c5bbff0a2d4d6c
#
_entry.id   2838986317d9d99ec0c5bbff0a2d4d6c
#
_cell.length_a   1.000
_cell.length_b   1.000
_cell.length_c   1.000
_cell.angle_alpha   90.00
_cell.angle_beta   90.00
_cell.angle_gamma   90.00
#
_symmetry.space_group_name_H-M   'P 1'
#
loop_
_entity.id
_entity.type
_entity.pdbx_description
1 polymer ?
#
loop_
_entity_poly.entity_id
_entity_poly.type
_entity_poly.pdbx_seq_one_letter_code
_entity_poly.pdbx_strand_id
1 'polypeptide(L)'
;MQTSAHQRSEDWPMAEYTGTLIHPAEARTGLLDKEGQSVPVLCMDIELDSITHNLMRVEQPFPAGDFNQCQAAARRLKEGTRVTVQAPLVGLRLVARNATHIHVIHQEPPS
;
A
#
# COMPACT_ATOMS: atom_id res chain seq x y z
N MET A 1 5.71 20.76 -21.89
CA MET A 1 5.23 21.25 -20.67
C MET A 1 4.39 20.24 -19.91
N GLN A 2 4.52 20.19 -18.64
CA GLN A 2 3.83 19.21 -17.85
C GLN A 2 2.37 19.51 -17.74
N THR A 3 1.58 18.47 -17.66
CA THR A 3 0.16 18.63 -17.41
C THR A 3 -0.04 18.97 -15.95
N SER A 4 -1.15 19.65 -15.66
CA SER A 4 -1.44 19.96 -14.27
C SER A 4 -1.69 18.71 -13.45
N ALA A 5 -2.25 17.67 -14.03
CA ALA A 5 -2.49 16.45 -13.28
C ALA A 5 -1.18 15.84 -12.82
N HIS A 6 -0.18 15.83 -13.67
CA HIS A 6 1.12 15.29 -13.30
C HIS A 6 1.76 16.12 -12.19
N GLN A 7 1.67 17.45 -12.31
CA GLN A 7 2.23 18.30 -11.30
C GLN A 7 1.54 18.14 -9.96
N ARG A 8 0.23 17.99 -9.99
CA ARG A 8 -0.51 17.75 -8.74
C ARG A 8 -0.05 16.51 -8.04
N SER A 9 0.20 15.45 -8.81
CA SER A 9 0.66 14.20 -8.23
C SER A 9 2.01 14.39 -7.56
N GLU A 10 2.87 15.17 -8.16
CA GLU A 10 4.18 15.44 -7.58
C GLU A 10 4.11 16.31 -6.36
N ASP A 11 3.07 17.14 -6.26
CA ASP A 11 2.91 18.04 -5.13
C ASP A 11 2.29 17.36 -3.91
N TRP A 12 1.78 16.16 -4.06
CA TRP A 12 1.17 15.47 -2.94
C TRP A 12 2.23 15.07 -1.93
N PRO A 13 1.96 15.27 -0.63
CA PRO A 13 2.92 14.86 0.38
C PRO A 13 3.23 13.37 0.28
N MET A 14 4.51 13.08 0.36
CA MET A 14 4.99 11.71 0.36
C MET A 14 5.46 11.36 1.74
N ALA A 15 5.31 10.11 2.11
CA ALA A 15 5.83 9.59 3.36
C ALA A 15 6.76 8.44 3.07
N GLU A 16 7.70 8.23 3.96
CA GLU A 16 8.69 7.18 3.82
C GLU A 16 8.63 6.30 5.05
N TYR A 17 8.60 5.00 4.83
CA TYR A 17 8.50 4.02 5.89
C TYR A 17 9.57 2.97 5.71
N THR A 18 10.22 2.58 6.80
CA THR A 18 11.23 1.55 6.78
C THR A 18 10.78 0.40 7.65
N GLY A 19 10.97 -0.81 7.15
CA GLY A 19 10.56 -1.98 7.89
C GLY A 19 11.12 -3.25 7.30
N THR A 20 10.65 -4.37 7.83
CA THR A 20 11.13 -5.69 7.47
C THR A 20 9.95 -6.56 7.04
N LEU A 21 10.08 -7.25 5.92
CA LEU A 21 9.03 -8.15 5.46
C LEU A 21 8.84 -9.29 6.44
N ILE A 22 7.59 -9.53 6.82
CA ILE A 22 7.26 -10.65 7.71
C ILE A 22 6.85 -11.89 6.94
N HIS A 23 6.58 -11.77 5.64
CA HIS A 23 6.29 -12.86 4.73
C HIS A 23 6.94 -12.55 3.39
N PRO A 24 7.15 -13.56 2.55
CA PRO A 24 7.58 -13.23 1.18
C PRO A 24 6.52 -12.39 0.47
N ALA A 25 6.97 -11.46 -0.36
CA ALA A 25 6.05 -10.66 -1.16
C ALA A 25 5.35 -11.53 -2.18
N GLU A 26 4.17 -11.09 -2.62
CA GLU A 26 3.36 -11.81 -3.59
C GLU A 26 2.97 -10.90 -4.74
N ALA A 27 2.92 -11.49 -5.93
CA ALA A 27 2.36 -10.81 -7.10
C ALA A 27 0.91 -11.26 -7.24
N ARG A 28 0.01 -10.31 -7.27
CA ARG A 28 -1.43 -10.58 -7.37
C ARG A 28 -2.03 -9.78 -8.51
N THR A 29 -3.21 -10.19 -8.92
CA THR A 29 -4.02 -9.42 -9.87
C THR A 29 -5.35 -9.15 -9.22
N GLY A 30 -6.11 -8.25 -9.82
CA GLY A 30 -7.44 -7.98 -9.32
C GLY A 30 -7.68 -6.51 -8.99
N LEU A 31 -6.63 -5.75 -8.81
CA LEU A 31 -6.80 -4.32 -8.67
C LEU A 31 -7.18 -3.75 -10.02
N LEU A 32 -8.16 -2.86 -10.04
CA LEU A 32 -8.62 -2.26 -11.29
C LEU A 32 -8.03 -0.87 -11.44
N ASP A 33 -7.57 -0.55 -12.62
CA ASP A 33 -7.11 0.79 -12.91
C ASP A 33 -8.31 1.68 -13.31
N LYS A 34 -8.01 2.89 -13.75
CA LYS A 34 -9.07 3.84 -14.08
C LYS A 34 -9.95 3.37 -15.23
N GLU A 35 -9.39 2.57 -16.09
CA GLU A 35 -10.13 2.03 -17.23
C GLU A 35 -10.86 0.74 -16.90
N GLY A 36 -10.78 0.30 -15.66
CA GLY A 36 -11.43 -0.94 -15.26
C GLY A 36 -10.66 -2.19 -15.60
N GLN A 37 -9.39 -2.05 -16.00
CA GLN A 37 -8.56 -3.20 -16.31
C GLN A 37 -7.91 -3.74 -15.06
N SER A 38 -7.79 -5.07 -15.00
CA SER A 38 -7.07 -5.71 -13.92
C SER A 38 -5.57 -5.49 -14.12
N VAL A 39 -4.88 -5.11 -13.07
CA VAL A 39 -3.44 -4.87 -13.13
C VAL A 39 -2.72 -5.72 -12.11
N PRO A 40 -1.45 -6.04 -12.35
CA PRO A 40 -0.66 -6.76 -11.37
C PRO A 40 -0.35 -5.85 -10.18
N VAL A 41 -0.33 -6.43 -9.00
CA VAL A 41 -0.03 -5.68 -7.79
C VAL A 41 0.99 -6.46 -6.97
N LEU A 42 2.07 -5.81 -6.61
CA LEU A 42 3.05 -6.36 -5.70
C LEU A 42 2.57 -6.09 -4.28
N CYS A 43 2.37 -7.14 -3.51
CA CYS A 43 1.81 -7.04 -2.16
C CYS A 43 2.81 -7.56 -1.15
N MET A 44 2.95 -6.84 -0.05
CA MET A 44 3.81 -7.31 1.03
C MET A 44 3.32 -6.74 2.36
N ASP A 45 3.66 -7.42 3.43
CA ASP A 45 3.43 -6.93 4.78
C ASP A 45 4.77 -6.69 5.43
N ILE A 46 4.97 -5.50 5.97
CA ILE A 46 6.21 -5.17 6.65
C ILE A 46 5.94 -4.80 8.09
N GLU A 47 6.88 -5.14 8.95
CA GLU A 47 6.87 -4.65 10.31
C GLU A 47 7.71 -3.39 10.35
N LEU A 48 7.07 -2.28 10.72
CA LEU A 48 7.74 -0.99 10.71
C LEU A 48 8.75 -0.89 11.86
N ASP A 49 9.80 -0.13 11.63
CA ASP A 49 10.84 0.10 12.63
C ASP A 49 10.40 1.06 13.71
N SER A 50 9.14 1.43 13.76
CA SER A 50 8.65 2.34 14.78
C SER A 50 8.69 1.66 16.14
N ILE A 51 8.54 2.47 17.19
CA ILE A 51 8.52 1.95 18.56
C ILE A 51 7.42 0.92 18.72
N THR A 52 6.32 1.09 18.03
CA THR A 52 5.17 0.21 18.18
C THR A 52 5.26 -1.06 17.33
N HIS A 53 6.22 -1.11 16.42
CA HIS A 53 6.38 -2.27 15.54
C HIS A 53 5.08 -2.62 14.81
N ASN A 54 4.42 -1.59 14.31
CA ASN A 54 3.17 -1.79 13.60
C ASN A 54 3.41 -2.47 12.27
N LEU A 55 2.43 -3.24 11.84
CA LEU A 55 2.45 -3.85 10.52
C LEU A 55 1.85 -2.89 9.50
N MET A 56 2.42 -2.88 8.32
CA MET A 56 1.92 -2.09 7.21
C MET A 56 1.78 -2.97 5.99
N ARG A 57 0.60 -2.94 5.38
CA ARG A 57 0.38 -3.56 4.08
C ARG A 57 0.83 -2.61 3.00
N VAL A 58 1.71 -3.09 2.13
CA VAL A 58 2.23 -2.31 1.02
C VAL A 58 1.73 -2.92 -0.27
N GLU A 59 1.19 -2.08 -1.15
CA GLU A 59 0.71 -2.51 -2.45
C GLU A 59 1.27 -1.57 -3.51
N GLN A 60 1.91 -2.14 -4.51
CA GLN A 60 2.46 -1.37 -5.61
C GLN A 60 1.88 -1.89 -6.91
N PRO A 61 1.04 -1.08 -7.60
CA PRO A 61 0.51 -1.51 -8.89
C PRO A 61 1.57 -1.43 -9.97
N PHE A 62 1.51 -2.38 -10.89
CA PHE A 62 2.35 -2.41 -12.08
C PHE A 62 1.45 -2.15 -13.28
N PRO A 63 2.02 -1.72 -14.41
CA PRO A 63 1.21 -1.53 -15.60
C PRO A 63 0.53 -2.83 -16.03
N ALA A 64 -0.63 -2.69 -16.65
CA ALA A 64 -1.34 -3.84 -17.19
C ALA A 64 -0.42 -4.58 -18.15
N GLY A 65 -0.42 -5.90 -18.06
CA GLY A 65 0.44 -6.73 -18.90
C GLY A 65 1.81 -7.03 -18.32
N ASP A 66 2.19 -6.38 -17.22
CA ASP A 66 3.53 -6.57 -16.64
C ASP A 66 3.54 -7.56 -15.49
N PHE A 67 2.70 -8.58 -15.55
CA PHE A 67 2.63 -9.53 -14.45
C PHE A 67 3.96 -10.24 -14.22
N ASN A 68 4.68 -10.54 -15.30
CA ASN A 68 5.97 -11.23 -15.15
C ASN A 68 6.98 -10.37 -14.40
N GLN A 69 6.98 -9.07 -14.64
CA GLN A 69 7.87 -8.18 -13.91
C GLN A 69 7.46 -8.05 -12.46
N CYS A 70 6.17 -8.04 -12.20
CA CYS A 70 5.66 -8.02 -10.83
C CYS A 70 6.10 -9.28 -10.09
N GLN A 71 5.99 -10.44 -10.73
CA GLN A 71 6.45 -11.69 -10.15
C GLN A 71 7.95 -11.68 -9.87
N ALA A 72 8.73 -11.15 -10.80
CA ALA A 72 10.17 -11.08 -10.62
C ALA A 72 10.52 -10.20 -9.42
N ALA A 73 9.80 -9.09 -9.25
CA ALA A 73 10.02 -8.24 -8.08
C ALA A 73 9.65 -8.98 -6.80
N ALA A 74 8.55 -9.73 -6.81
CA ALA A 74 8.13 -10.47 -5.63
C ALA A 74 9.16 -11.49 -5.21
N ARG A 75 9.80 -12.16 -6.17
CA ARG A 75 10.79 -13.17 -5.87
C ARG A 75 12.02 -12.62 -5.16
N ARG A 76 12.31 -11.35 -5.36
CA ARG A 76 13.45 -10.71 -4.70
C ARG A 76 13.15 -10.30 -3.28
N LEU A 77 11.89 -10.26 -2.90
CA LEU A 77 11.46 -9.72 -1.60
C LEU A 77 11.03 -10.87 -0.72
N LYS A 78 12.01 -11.47 -0.07
CA LYS A 78 11.81 -12.61 0.80
C LYS A 78 11.55 -12.15 2.22
N GLU A 79 11.02 -13.06 3.01
CA GLU A 79 10.84 -12.79 4.43
C GLU A 79 12.16 -12.32 5.03
N GLY A 80 12.10 -11.29 5.86
CA GLY A 80 13.29 -10.74 6.49
C GLY A 80 13.98 -9.65 5.70
N THR A 81 13.54 -9.39 4.46
CA THR A 81 14.14 -8.33 3.67
C THR A 81 13.78 -6.97 4.25
N ARG A 82 14.77 -6.11 4.38
CA ARG A 82 14.56 -4.74 4.84
C ARG A 82 14.27 -3.84 3.65
N VAL A 83 13.26 -3.02 3.79
CA VAL A 83 12.84 -2.15 2.69
C VAL A 83 12.52 -0.76 3.22
N THR A 84 12.63 0.20 2.34
CA THR A 84 12.10 1.54 2.54
C THR A 84 11.02 1.77 1.50
N VAL A 85 9.86 2.19 1.95
CA VAL A 85 8.69 2.37 1.09
C VAL A 85 8.35 3.85 1.05
N GLN A 86 8.16 4.38 -0.14
CA GLN A 86 7.66 5.74 -0.32
C GLN A 86 6.27 5.67 -0.91
N ALA A 87 5.34 6.39 -0.31
CA ALA A 87 3.97 6.39 -0.78
C ALA A 87 3.32 7.73 -0.47
N PRO A 88 2.37 8.16 -1.30
CA PRO A 88 1.62 9.38 -0.96
C PRO A 88 0.80 9.16 0.29
N LEU A 89 0.73 10.19 1.13
CA LEU A 89 -0.10 10.10 2.32
C LEU A 89 -1.55 9.83 1.99
N VAL A 90 -2.02 10.35 0.87
CA VAL A 90 -3.42 10.13 0.47
C VAL A 90 -3.70 8.67 0.16
N GLY A 91 -2.68 7.86 -0.08
CA GLY A 91 -2.87 6.44 -0.31
C GLY A 91 -2.79 5.57 0.92
N LEU A 92 -2.58 6.19 2.08
CA LEU A 92 -2.41 5.41 3.29
C LEU A 92 -3.76 4.96 3.82
N ARG A 93 -3.83 3.68 4.15
CA ARG A 93 -5.04 3.11 4.74
C ARG A 93 -4.65 2.39 6.01
N LEU A 94 -5.35 2.70 7.08
CA LEU A 94 -5.09 2.07 8.38
C LEU A 94 -6.14 1.01 8.64
N VAL A 95 -5.69 -0.11 9.18
CA VAL A 95 -6.58 -1.20 9.56
C VAL A 95 -6.30 -1.54 11.01
N ALA A 96 -7.34 -1.46 11.85
CA ALA A 96 -7.23 -1.88 13.24
C ALA A 96 -7.66 -3.34 13.31
N ARG A 97 -6.68 -4.23 13.51
CA ARG A 97 -6.95 -5.66 13.59
C ARG A 97 -7.32 -6.04 15.01
N ASN A 98 -8.18 -7.05 15.09
CA ASN A 98 -8.53 -7.64 16.38
C ASN A 98 -9.10 -6.62 17.34
N ALA A 99 -9.93 -5.71 16.81
CA ALA A 99 -10.62 -4.77 17.66
C ALA A 99 -11.47 -5.56 18.65
N THR A 100 -11.35 -5.25 19.92
CA THR A 100 -12.09 -5.95 20.97
C THR A 100 -13.33 -5.22 21.40
N HIS A 101 -13.47 -3.98 21.04
CA HIS A 101 -14.61 -3.22 21.46
C HIS A 101 -14.85 -2.05 20.51
N ILE A 102 -16.09 -1.85 20.14
CA ILE A 102 -16.47 -0.72 19.29
C ILE A 102 -17.57 0.02 20.03
N HIS A 103 -17.28 1.27 20.34
CA HIS A 103 -18.23 2.11 21.05
C HIS A 103 -18.87 3.07 20.07
N VAL A 104 -20.19 3.10 20.05
CA VAL A 104 -20.93 3.98 19.16
C VAL A 104 -21.08 5.34 19.84
N ILE A 105 -20.54 6.36 19.19
CA ILE A 105 -20.74 7.72 19.67
C ILE A 105 -22.15 8.15 19.28
N HIS A 106 -22.86 8.73 20.23
CA HIS A 106 -24.23 9.17 19.95
C HIS A 106 -24.21 10.13 18.78
N GLN A 107 -25.10 9.87 17.85
CA GLN A 107 -25.16 10.63 16.63
C GLN A 107 -26.58 11.15 16.46
N GLU A 108 -26.69 12.46 16.28
CA GLU A 108 -28.01 13.04 16.12
C GLU A 108 -28.55 12.70 14.76
N PRO A 109 -29.82 12.32 14.66
CA PRO A 109 -30.40 12.05 13.37
C PRO A 109 -30.48 13.34 12.55
N PRO A 110 -30.36 13.21 11.24
CA PRO A 110 -30.55 14.40 10.41
C PRO A 110 -31.97 14.93 10.55
N SER A 111 -32.09 16.23 10.57
CA SER A 111 -33.41 16.87 10.73
C SER A 111 -34.07 17.04 9.40
#